data_c583d2c906ebd543bd2d49255b4ad42d
#
_entry.id   c583d2c906ebd543bd2d49255b4ad42d
#
_cell.length_a   1.000
_cell.length_b   1.000
_cell.length_c   1.000
_cell.angle_alpha   90.00
_cell.angle_beta   90.00
_cell.angle_gamma   90.00
#
_symmetry.space_group_name_H-M   'P 1'
#
loop_
_entity.id
_entity.type
_entity.pdbx_description
1 polymer ?
#
loop_
_entity_poly.entity_id
_entity_poly.type
_entity_poly.pdbx_seq_one_letter_code
_entity_poly.pdbx_strand_id
1 'polypeptide(L)'
;MLGPALIGAQHASAQTGPVAAVPVATKRIPASGEAIPVVGLGSWITFNVGDDRVAQDACADVMQAFFAAGGRMIDSSPMYGSSQASIGHGLARLGGRAPVFAADKVWISSSRGDNRGPAQIEASRRLWG
;
A
#
# COMPACT_ATOMS: atom_id res chain seq x y z
N MET A 1 -4.36 -56.00 -43.16
CA MET A 1 -5.01 -54.71 -42.87
C MET A 1 -4.68 -54.33 -41.45
N LEU A 2 -3.74 -53.39 -41.29
CA LEU A 2 -3.38 -52.87 -39.93
C LEU A 2 -4.16 -51.53 -39.73
N GLY A 3 -4.96 -51.48 -38.67
CA GLY A 3 -5.64 -50.23 -38.28
C GLY A 3 -4.71 -49.34 -37.47
N PRO A 4 -4.89 -48.00 -37.56
CA PRO A 4 -4.06 -47.08 -36.78
C PRO A 4 -4.53 -47.00 -35.32
N ALA A 5 -3.56 -47.10 -34.38
CA ALA A 5 -3.77 -46.85 -32.97
C ALA A 5 -3.83 -45.33 -32.67
N LEU A 6 -4.97 -44.87 -32.13
CA LEU A 6 -5.14 -43.51 -31.64
C LEU A 6 -4.45 -43.37 -30.27
N ILE A 7 -3.36 -42.62 -30.24
CA ILE A 7 -2.70 -42.22 -28.99
C ILE A 7 -3.46 -41.00 -28.43
N GLY A 8 -4.26 -41.22 -27.39
CA GLY A 8 -4.95 -40.16 -26.68
C GLY A 8 -3.95 -39.36 -25.84
N ALA A 9 -3.73 -38.09 -26.19
CA ALA A 9 -2.97 -37.16 -25.36
C ALA A 9 -3.79 -36.78 -24.13
N GLN A 10 -3.40 -37.26 -22.96
CA GLN A 10 -3.97 -36.82 -21.68
C GLN A 10 -3.39 -35.45 -21.33
N HIS A 11 -4.21 -34.42 -21.39
CA HIS A 11 -3.85 -33.11 -20.88
C HIS A 11 -3.88 -33.15 -19.36
N ALA A 12 -2.72 -33.14 -18.72
CA ALA A 12 -2.60 -32.96 -17.28
C ALA A 12 -3.01 -31.51 -16.92
N SER A 13 -4.20 -31.33 -16.41
CA SER A 13 -4.63 -30.05 -15.81
C SER A 13 -3.83 -29.84 -14.53
N ALA A 14 -2.90 -28.91 -14.55
CA ALA A 14 -2.22 -28.45 -13.35
C ALA A 14 -3.28 -27.76 -12.45
N GLN A 15 -3.68 -28.44 -11.36
CA GLN A 15 -4.49 -27.84 -10.32
C GLN A 15 -3.63 -26.83 -9.56
N THR A 16 -3.79 -25.55 -9.85
CA THR A 16 -3.32 -24.48 -8.97
C THR A 16 -4.23 -24.44 -7.74
N GLY A 17 -3.92 -25.25 -6.74
CA GLY A 17 -4.54 -25.12 -5.42
C GLY A 17 -4.26 -23.72 -4.86
N PRO A 18 -5.11 -23.22 -3.93
CA PRO A 18 -4.87 -21.94 -3.29
C PRO A 18 -3.49 -21.97 -2.61
N VAL A 19 -2.59 -21.08 -3.05
CA VAL A 19 -1.32 -20.89 -2.38
C VAL A 19 -1.63 -20.43 -0.97
N ALA A 20 -1.29 -21.23 0.04
CA ALA A 20 -1.48 -20.85 1.43
C ALA A 20 -0.74 -19.52 1.66
N ALA A 21 -1.45 -18.50 2.13
CA ALA A 21 -0.86 -17.20 2.42
C ALA A 21 0.24 -17.39 3.47
N VAL A 22 1.48 -17.10 3.08
CA VAL A 22 2.61 -17.14 4.01
C VAL A 22 2.38 -16.02 5.03
N PRO A 23 2.42 -16.31 6.35
CA PRO A 23 2.25 -15.27 7.36
C PRO A 23 3.29 -14.17 7.16
N VAL A 24 2.83 -12.92 7.07
CA VAL A 24 3.73 -11.77 6.93
C VAL A 24 4.50 -11.59 8.23
N ALA A 25 5.82 -11.49 8.13
CA ALA A 25 6.67 -11.22 9.29
C ALA A 25 6.29 -9.88 9.93
N THR A 26 6.14 -9.86 11.25
CA THR A 26 5.75 -8.66 12.00
C THR A 26 6.76 -8.32 13.07
N LYS A 27 6.79 -7.06 13.48
CA LYS A 27 7.57 -6.56 14.60
C LYS A 27 6.68 -5.74 15.51
N ARG A 28 6.85 -5.87 16.83
CA ARG A 28 6.07 -5.09 17.80
C ARG A 28 6.66 -3.70 17.98
N ILE A 29 5.79 -2.71 18.08
CA ILE A 29 6.14 -1.37 18.53
C ILE A 29 6.35 -1.45 20.04
N PRO A 30 7.54 -1.12 20.60
CA PRO A 30 7.82 -1.30 22.03
C PRO A 30 6.84 -0.57 22.94
N ALA A 31 6.43 0.65 22.57
CA ALA A 31 5.58 1.48 23.41
C ALA A 31 4.11 1.04 23.45
N SER A 32 3.55 0.54 22.35
CA SER A 32 2.13 0.16 22.27
C SER A 32 1.89 -1.35 22.29
N GLY A 33 2.92 -2.16 22.00
CA GLY A 33 2.80 -3.59 21.79
C GLY A 33 2.13 -3.97 20.46
N GLU A 34 1.69 -3.00 19.66
CA GLU A 34 1.07 -3.27 18.36
C GLU A 34 2.05 -3.96 17.41
N ALA A 35 1.61 -5.03 16.78
CA ALA A 35 2.39 -5.75 15.77
C ALA A 35 2.12 -5.16 14.38
N ILE A 36 3.16 -4.70 13.71
CA ILE A 36 3.09 -4.22 12.33
C ILE A 36 3.95 -5.08 11.42
N PRO A 37 3.54 -5.29 10.16
CA PRO A 37 4.37 -5.94 9.15
C PRO A 37 5.71 -5.23 8.98
N VAL A 38 6.79 -6.00 8.78
CA VAL A 38 8.16 -5.45 8.65
C VAL A 38 8.42 -4.78 7.31
N VAL A 39 7.51 -4.96 6.33
CA VAL A 39 7.58 -4.32 5.02
C VAL A 39 6.51 -3.24 4.95
N GLY A 40 6.90 -2.02 4.58
CA GLY A 40 6.03 -0.87 4.35
C GLY A 40 6.03 -0.44 2.88
N LEU A 41 5.00 0.28 2.47
CA LEU A 41 4.87 0.91 1.16
C LEU A 41 5.34 2.35 1.25
N GLY A 42 6.43 2.69 0.56
CA GLY A 42 6.90 4.06 0.40
C GLY A 42 6.19 4.77 -0.75
N SER A 43 5.88 6.06 -0.58
CA SER A 43 5.11 6.83 -1.55
C SER A 43 5.90 7.90 -2.30
N TRP A 44 7.15 8.12 -1.96
CA TRP A 44 7.96 9.15 -2.61
C TRP A 44 8.11 8.90 -4.11
N ILE A 45 7.98 9.94 -4.94
CA ILE A 45 8.02 9.91 -6.40
C ILE A 45 6.88 9.08 -7.03
N THR A 46 6.72 7.82 -6.65
CA THR A 46 5.79 6.88 -7.30
C THR A 46 4.32 7.24 -7.10
N PHE A 47 3.99 7.92 -6.01
CA PHE A 47 2.64 8.43 -5.73
C PHE A 47 2.49 9.93 -6.00
N ASN A 48 3.56 10.61 -6.43
CA ASN A 48 3.51 12.02 -6.81
C ASN A 48 3.01 12.17 -8.26
N VAL A 49 1.75 11.87 -8.49
CA VAL A 49 1.14 11.79 -9.82
C VAL A 49 0.22 12.98 -10.15
N GLY A 50 0.19 14.00 -9.30
CA GLY A 50 -0.67 15.18 -9.49
C GLY A 50 -2.15 14.83 -9.49
N ASP A 51 -2.90 15.50 -10.38
CA ASP A 51 -4.35 15.32 -10.54
C ASP A 51 -4.72 14.31 -11.63
N ASP A 52 -3.76 13.52 -12.12
CA ASP A 52 -4.00 12.47 -13.10
C ASP A 52 -4.78 11.31 -12.45
N ARG A 53 -6.07 11.23 -12.77
CA ARG A 53 -6.99 10.22 -12.22
C ARG A 53 -6.59 8.80 -12.59
N VAL A 54 -6.06 8.56 -13.78
CA VAL A 54 -5.62 7.22 -14.20
C VAL A 54 -4.42 6.78 -13.37
N ALA A 55 -3.46 7.68 -13.17
CA ALA A 55 -2.30 7.41 -12.34
C ALA A 55 -2.67 7.27 -10.84
N GLN A 56 -3.62 8.08 -10.33
CA GLN A 56 -4.14 7.93 -8.96
C GLN A 56 -4.86 6.58 -8.77
N ASP A 57 -5.63 6.14 -9.76
CA ASP A 57 -6.28 4.82 -9.73
C ASP A 57 -5.26 3.68 -9.76
N ALA A 58 -4.20 3.80 -10.55
CA ALA A 58 -3.10 2.83 -10.52
C ALA A 58 -2.40 2.78 -9.15
N CYS A 59 -2.19 3.93 -8.49
CA CYS A 59 -1.71 3.96 -7.10
C CYS A 59 -2.66 3.24 -6.14
N ALA A 60 -3.97 3.43 -6.30
CA ALA A 60 -4.97 2.72 -5.48
C ALA A 60 -4.92 1.20 -5.69
N ASP A 61 -4.72 0.73 -6.93
CA ASP A 61 -4.59 -0.70 -7.24
C ASP A 61 -3.33 -1.30 -6.58
N VAL A 62 -2.22 -0.56 -6.56
CA VAL A 62 -1.00 -0.95 -5.82
C VAL A 62 -1.28 -1.04 -4.32
N MET A 63 -1.99 -0.07 -3.74
CA MET A 63 -2.37 -0.09 -2.32
C MET A 63 -3.27 -1.29 -2.01
N GLN A 64 -4.24 -1.59 -2.88
CA GLN A 64 -5.12 -2.74 -2.74
C GLN A 64 -4.32 -4.05 -2.71
N ALA A 65 -3.41 -4.24 -3.66
CA ALA A 65 -2.56 -5.42 -3.72
C ALA A 65 -1.65 -5.53 -2.48
N PHE A 66 -1.09 -4.41 -2.02
CA PHE A 66 -0.26 -4.33 -0.81
C PHE A 66 -1.03 -4.77 0.44
N PHE A 67 -2.25 -4.25 0.64
CA PHE A 67 -3.10 -4.65 1.78
C PHE A 67 -3.56 -6.10 1.66
N ALA A 68 -3.91 -6.57 0.46
CA ALA A 68 -4.29 -7.96 0.21
C ALA A 68 -3.14 -8.94 0.52
N ALA A 69 -1.89 -8.51 0.32
CA ALA A 69 -0.69 -9.26 0.70
C ALA A 69 -0.37 -9.20 2.21
N GLY A 70 -1.20 -8.52 3.03
CA GLY A 70 -1.01 -8.39 4.48
C GLY A 70 -0.15 -7.19 4.88
N GLY A 71 0.20 -6.30 3.96
CA GLY A 71 0.86 -5.04 4.25
C GLY A 71 -0.06 -4.10 5.02
N ARG A 72 0.52 -3.17 5.82
CA ARG A 72 -0.26 -2.20 6.59
C ARG A 72 0.36 -0.80 6.57
N MET A 73 1.66 -0.69 6.69
CA MET A 73 2.34 0.59 6.83
C MET A 73 2.53 1.27 5.48
N ILE A 74 2.05 2.51 5.36
CA ILE A 74 2.37 3.41 4.23
C ILE A 74 3.17 4.58 4.77
N ASP A 75 4.36 4.83 4.19
CA ASP A 75 5.22 5.97 4.51
C ASP A 75 5.03 7.09 3.51
N SER A 76 4.80 8.30 3.99
CA SER A 76 4.69 9.50 3.18
C SER A 76 5.36 10.72 3.85
N SER A 77 5.18 11.89 3.25
CA SER A 77 5.68 13.16 3.78
C SER A 77 4.93 14.33 3.14
N PRO A 78 4.73 15.45 3.85
CA PRO A 78 4.26 16.71 3.26
C PRO A 78 5.14 17.22 2.10
N MET A 79 6.38 16.71 1.99
CA MET A 79 7.32 17.10 0.95
C MET A 79 7.26 16.23 -0.31
N TYR A 80 6.39 15.23 -0.35
CA TYR A 80 6.31 14.31 -1.48
C TYR A 80 5.29 14.73 -2.53
N GLY A 81 5.14 16.04 -2.73
CA GLY A 81 4.24 16.60 -3.74
C GLY A 81 2.79 16.19 -3.51
N SER A 82 2.18 15.56 -4.51
CA SER A 82 0.79 15.07 -4.44
C SER A 82 0.64 13.69 -3.79
N SER A 83 1.71 13.06 -3.31
CA SER A 83 1.66 11.67 -2.81
C SER A 83 0.62 11.45 -1.73
N GLN A 84 0.48 12.39 -0.78
CA GLN A 84 -0.53 12.27 0.29
C GLN A 84 -1.96 12.33 -0.25
N ALA A 85 -2.23 13.20 -1.23
CA ALA A 85 -3.54 13.27 -1.89
C ALA A 85 -3.84 12.00 -2.69
N SER A 86 -2.83 11.43 -3.37
CA SER A 86 -2.97 10.15 -4.08
C SER A 86 -3.24 8.99 -3.12
N ILE A 87 -2.63 8.98 -1.93
CA ILE A 87 -2.94 8.01 -0.87
C ILE A 87 -4.39 8.17 -0.42
N GLY A 88 -4.83 9.40 -0.13
CA GLY A 88 -6.21 9.67 0.28
C GLY A 88 -7.22 9.22 -0.78
N HIS A 89 -6.97 9.49 -2.06
CA HIS A 89 -7.77 8.96 -3.16
C HIS A 89 -7.86 7.42 -3.11
N GLY A 90 -6.72 6.75 -2.94
CA GLY A 90 -6.67 5.29 -2.84
C GLY A 90 -7.45 4.75 -1.64
N LEU A 91 -7.29 5.35 -0.46
CA LEU A 91 -8.02 4.95 0.75
C LEU A 91 -9.54 5.13 0.59
N ALA A 92 -9.97 6.25 0.01
CA ALA A 92 -11.38 6.51 -0.29
C ALA A 92 -11.94 5.47 -1.27
N ARG A 93 -11.22 5.14 -2.34
CA ARG A 93 -11.60 4.11 -3.31
C ARG A 93 -11.71 2.72 -2.70
N LEU A 94 -10.89 2.42 -1.70
CA LEU A 94 -10.94 1.17 -0.92
C LEU A 94 -12.02 1.18 0.17
N GLY A 95 -12.87 2.19 0.21
CA GLY A 95 -14.02 2.30 1.11
C GLY A 95 -13.67 2.68 2.55
N GLY A 96 -12.53 3.29 2.80
CA GLY A 96 -12.11 3.78 4.11
C GLY A 96 -11.89 2.71 5.19
N ARG A 97 -11.87 1.42 4.81
CA ARG A 97 -11.70 0.28 5.72
C ARG A 97 -10.34 -0.40 5.58
N ALA A 98 -9.42 0.21 4.84
CA ALA A 98 -8.08 -0.33 4.67
C ALA A 98 -7.36 -0.37 6.03
N PRO A 99 -6.62 -1.45 6.34
CA PRO A 99 -5.92 -1.60 7.62
C PRO A 99 -4.62 -0.78 7.63
N VAL A 100 -4.70 0.51 7.32
CA VAL A 100 -3.54 1.37 7.16
C VAL A 100 -2.92 1.74 8.52
N PHE A 101 -1.59 1.58 8.61
CA PHE A 101 -0.75 2.21 9.60
C PHE A 101 -0.03 3.37 8.92
N ALA A 102 -0.48 4.61 9.19
CA ALA A 102 0.07 5.81 8.58
C ALA A 102 1.40 6.19 9.24
N ALA A 103 2.47 6.24 8.45
CA ALA A 103 3.77 6.77 8.83
C ALA A 103 4.02 8.06 8.04
N ASP A 104 4.08 9.19 8.73
CA ASP A 104 4.27 10.49 8.09
C ASP A 104 5.41 11.27 8.76
N LYS A 105 5.78 12.38 8.17
CA LYS A 105 6.89 13.22 8.60
C LYS A 105 6.42 14.62 8.93
N VAL A 106 7.09 15.24 9.88
CA VAL A 106 6.96 16.68 10.15
C VAL A 106 8.21 17.36 9.62
N TRP A 107 8.03 18.28 8.69
CA TRP A 107 9.11 19.08 8.15
C TRP A 107 9.16 20.46 8.82
N ILE A 108 10.22 20.72 9.55
CA ILE A 108 10.49 22.02 10.17
C ILE A 108 11.83 22.55 9.67
N SER A 109 11.84 23.79 9.22
CA SER A 109 13.04 24.42 8.65
C SER A 109 13.86 25.26 9.64
N SER A 110 13.37 25.45 10.86
CA SER A 110 14.07 26.20 11.88
C SER A 110 14.02 25.52 13.25
N SER A 111 15.12 25.65 13.99
CA SER A 111 15.29 25.14 15.36
C SER A 111 14.62 26.02 16.42
N ARG A 112 14.06 27.18 16.05
CA ARG A 112 13.46 28.12 17.00
C ARG A 112 11.95 28.21 16.81
N GLY A 113 11.21 27.48 17.66
CA GLY A 113 9.80 27.74 17.88
C GLY A 113 8.90 27.63 16.64
N ASP A 114 9.31 26.90 15.62
CA ASP A 114 8.46 26.61 14.49
C ASP A 114 7.36 25.65 14.93
N ASN A 115 6.17 26.20 15.25
CA ASN A 115 5.02 25.42 15.66
C ASN A 115 4.14 24.95 14.48
N ARG A 116 4.68 24.94 13.25
CA ARG A 116 3.98 24.43 12.05
C ARG A 116 3.76 22.92 12.08
N GLY A 117 4.46 22.19 12.95
CA GLY A 117 4.31 20.74 13.08
C GLY A 117 2.88 20.28 13.28
N PRO A 118 2.12 20.79 14.25
CA PRO A 118 0.71 20.42 14.42
C PRO A 118 -0.15 20.71 13.20
N ALA A 119 0.06 21.84 12.52
CA ALA A 119 -0.66 22.21 11.31
C ALA A 119 -0.33 21.26 10.15
N GLN A 120 0.92 20.82 10.02
CA GLN A 120 1.32 19.82 9.02
C GLN A 120 0.66 18.46 9.29
N ILE A 121 0.67 17.99 10.52
CA ILE A 121 0.02 16.73 10.90
C ILE A 121 -1.47 16.79 10.56
N GLU A 122 -2.12 17.88 10.88
CA GLU A 122 -3.54 18.06 10.60
C GLU A 122 -3.84 18.17 9.09
N ALA A 123 -2.94 18.79 8.32
CA ALA A 123 -3.03 18.81 6.85
C ALA A 123 -2.89 17.40 6.26
N SER A 124 -1.91 16.63 6.73
CA SER A 124 -1.72 15.23 6.33
C SER A 124 -2.95 14.38 6.64
N ARG A 125 -3.50 14.51 7.84
CA ARG A 125 -4.73 13.78 8.23
C ARG A 125 -5.90 14.09 7.30
N ARG A 126 -6.10 15.35 6.92
CA ARG A 126 -7.15 15.72 5.97
C ARG A 126 -6.93 15.16 4.57
N LEU A 127 -5.67 15.02 4.15
CA LEU A 127 -5.34 14.46 2.84
C LEU A 127 -5.53 12.93 2.79
N TRP A 128 -5.26 12.26 3.90
CA TRP A 128 -5.40 10.80 3.97
C TRP A 128 -6.86 10.34 4.23
N GLY A 129 -7.72 11.19 4.78
CA GLY A 129 -9.12 10.91 5.10
C GLY A 129 -9.35 10.58 6.57
#